data_244c2d52d2ecb7f6ec0889428c67471c
#
_entry.id   244c2d52d2ecb7f6ec0889428c67471c
#
_cell.length_a   1.000
_cell.length_b   1.000
_cell.length_c   1.000
_cell.angle_alpha   90.00
_cell.angle_beta   90.00
_cell.angle_gamma   90.00
#
_symmetry.space_group_name_H-M   'P 1'
#
loop_
_entity.id
_entity.type
_entity.pdbx_description
1 polymer ?
#
loop_
_entity_poly.entity_id
_entity_poly.type
_entity_poly.pdbx_seq_one_letter_code
_entity_poly.pdbx_strand_id
1 'polypeptide(L)'
;MSEVQTQPGEARYRIAVDTGGTFTDVVVGSNTGDMAVGKALTTYDRVFTGFEASVRRAAESVGWSGDDVLRNADVIVYGTTHATNAVLTGKVAKTALLTTDGFADTLLLREGGRRDAFDSKAAYPPPYIPRHLTFEITERISAEGDVLVPLDEAKVREVLGSFKEQGIEAVAVSFLWSIINDAHEKRVAELIQEILPDIPYTLSNEANPTIREYRRSSAASIDASLKPLMADHLGKLRSDLQEYGFGGDLLVVTSEGAVLDVVDVLDRPVLLLNSGPSMAPLVGAAAAPERDTVVVCDMGGTTFDVSLVEQGVVRHTREAWLGEPFVGHLTGLSSVAVSSIGAGGGSIAWID
;
A
#
# COMPACT_ATOMS: atom_id res chain seq x y z
N MET A 1 -7.00 -24.38 11.32
CA MET A 1 -6.98 -23.56 12.55
C MET A 1 -6.79 -24.51 13.72
N SER A 2 -5.58 -24.63 14.24
CA SER A 2 -5.29 -25.41 15.45
C SER A 2 -5.65 -24.53 16.65
N GLU A 3 -6.59 -24.99 17.50
CA GLU A 3 -6.84 -24.37 18.81
C GLU A 3 -5.57 -24.47 19.63
N VAL A 4 -4.93 -23.32 19.86
CA VAL A 4 -3.87 -23.19 20.86
C VAL A 4 -4.55 -23.29 22.23
N GLN A 5 -4.42 -24.43 22.90
CA GLN A 5 -4.87 -24.59 24.28
C GLN A 5 -3.98 -23.71 25.18
N THR A 6 -4.50 -22.53 25.53
CA THR A 6 -3.88 -21.63 26.52
C THR A 6 -4.00 -22.22 27.92
N GLN A 7 -2.89 -22.37 28.63
CA GLN A 7 -2.92 -22.64 30.06
C GLN A 7 -3.54 -21.45 30.82
N PRO A 8 -4.41 -21.68 31.80
CA PRO A 8 -4.99 -20.58 32.59
C PRO A 8 -3.90 -19.95 33.48
N GLY A 9 -3.45 -18.73 33.15
CA GLY A 9 -2.58 -17.94 34.01
C GLY A 9 -1.48 -17.11 33.34
N GLU A 10 -1.19 -17.30 32.07
CA GLU A 10 -0.20 -16.45 31.37
C GLU A 10 -0.87 -15.19 30.78
N ALA A 11 -0.26 -14.02 31.05
CA ALA A 11 -0.68 -12.78 30.44
C ALA A 11 -0.40 -12.83 28.94
N ARG A 12 -1.42 -12.62 28.12
CA ARG A 12 -1.34 -12.56 26.64
C ARG A 12 -1.76 -11.19 26.17
N TYR A 13 -1.11 -10.70 25.12
CA TYR A 13 -1.32 -9.34 24.67
C TYR A 13 -1.67 -9.29 23.18
N ARG A 14 -2.34 -8.22 22.79
CA ARG A 14 -2.57 -7.81 21.39
C ARG A 14 -2.10 -6.39 21.26
N ILE A 15 -1.35 -6.12 20.21
CA ILE A 15 -0.73 -4.80 20.00
C ILE A 15 -1.24 -4.23 18.68
N ALA A 16 -1.80 -3.03 18.72
CA ALA A 16 -2.09 -2.25 17.53
C ALA A 16 -1.10 -1.08 17.46
N VAL A 17 -0.53 -0.85 16.28
CA VAL A 17 0.51 0.15 16.04
C VAL A 17 0.10 1.02 14.87
N ASP A 18 0.19 2.32 15.01
CA ASP A 18 0.16 3.27 13.90
C ASP A 18 1.50 4.01 13.82
N THR A 19 2.23 3.76 12.74
CA THR A 19 3.50 4.43 12.47
C THR A 19 3.30 5.55 11.47
N GLY A 20 3.09 6.75 12.00
CA GLY A 20 3.02 7.98 11.22
C GLY A 20 4.40 8.58 10.92
N GLY A 21 4.41 9.70 10.19
CA GLY A 21 5.64 10.41 9.82
C GLY A 21 6.39 11.08 10.99
N THR A 22 5.77 11.27 12.15
CA THR A 22 6.39 11.96 13.31
C THR A 22 6.36 11.10 14.56
N PHE A 23 5.25 10.43 14.80
CA PHE A 23 5.04 9.61 15.98
C PHE A 23 4.63 8.21 15.60
N THR A 24 4.98 7.27 16.48
CA THR A 24 4.47 5.90 16.51
C THR A 24 3.56 5.78 17.73
N ASP A 25 2.30 5.51 17.48
CA ASP A 25 1.27 5.33 18.48
C ASP A 25 0.99 3.83 18.66
N VAL A 26 0.80 3.40 19.91
CA VAL A 26 0.58 1.98 20.24
C VAL A 26 -0.57 1.85 21.22
N VAL A 27 -1.43 0.87 20.97
CA VAL A 27 -2.43 0.39 21.94
C VAL A 27 -2.11 -1.07 22.26
N VAL A 28 -1.99 -1.40 23.53
CA VAL A 28 -1.78 -2.76 24.03
C VAL A 28 -3.01 -3.20 24.81
N GLY A 29 -3.64 -4.29 24.39
CA GLY A 29 -4.74 -4.93 25.11
C GLY A 29 -4.28 -6.26 25.72
N SER A 30 -4.67 -6.52 26.98
CA SER A 30 -4.42 -7.82 27.63
C SER A 30 -5.62 -8.77 27.50
N ASN A 31 -5.38 -10.04 27.72
CA ASN A 31 -6.44 -11.06 27.81
C ASN A 31 -7.32 -10.91 29.08
N THR A 32 -6.94 -10.05 30.02
CA THR A 32 -7.75 -9.66 31.20
C THR A 32 -8.71 -8.52 30.92
N GLY A 33 -8.61 -7.90 29.76
CA GLY A 33 -9.47 -6.77 29.35
C GLY A 33 -8.87 -5.39 29.64
N ASP A 34 -7.68 -5.34 30.24
CA ASP A 34 -6.98 -4.08 30.48
C ASP A 34 -6.34 -3.55 29.18
N MET A 35 -6.27 -2.22 29.05
CA MET A 35 -5.69 -1.55 27.91
C MET A 35 -4.69 -0.49 28.34
N ALA A 36 -3.62 -0.34 27.57
CA ALA A 36 -2.60 0.70 27.73
C ALA A 36 -2.30 1.39 26.40
N VAL A 37 -2.00 2.69 26.46
CA VAL A 37 -1.65 3.49 25.27
C VAL A 37 -0.25 4.07 25.45
N GLY A 38 0.56 4.01 24.39
CA GLY A 38 1.90 4.57 24.36
C GLY A 38 2.17 5.33 23.09
N LYS A 39 3.06 6.30 23.17
CA LYS A 39 3.46 7.15 22.05
C LYS A 39 4.94 7.46 22.11
N ALA A 40 5.66 7.33 20.99
CA ALA A 40 7.06 7.70 20.86
C ALA A 40 7.32 8.40 19.52
N LEU A 41 8.50 8.99 19.36
CA LEU A 41 8.92 9.51 18.07
C LEU A 41 9.19 8.36 17.10
N THR A 42 8.77 8.52 15.85
CA THR A 42 9.12 7.58 14.78
C THR A 42 10.60 7.64 14.48
N THR A 43 11.24 6.48 14.39
CA THR A 43 12.65 6.34 14.00
C THR A 43 12.70 5.78 12.58
N TYR A 44 13.25 6.56 11.65
CA TYR A 44 13.28 6.18 10.23
C TYR A 44 14.36 5.14 9.91
N ASP A 45 15.49 5.19 10.63
CA ASP A 45 16.62 4.27 10.40
C ASP A 45 16.28 2.83 10.82
N ARG A 46 15.54 2.70 11.92
CA ARG A 46 15.09 1.43 12.46
C ARG A 46 13.71 1.59 13.11
N VAL A 47 12.67 1.27 12.36
CA VAL A 47 11.27 1.46 12.79
C VAL A 47 10.95 0.77 14.12
N PHE A 48 11.56 -0.39 14.34
CA PHE A 48 11.42 -1.16 15.58
C PHE A 48 11.78 -0.34 16.82
N THR A 49 12.76 0.56 16.77
CA THR A 49 13.17 1.37 17.93
C THR A 49 12.05 2.28 18.42
N GLY A 50 11.38 2.98 17.55
CA GLY A 50 10.22 3.82 17.91
C GLY A 50 9.02 3.00 18.36
N PHE A 51 8.79 1.86 17.73
CA PHE A 51 7.77 0.91 18.10
C PHE A 51 8.01 0.35 19.52
N GLU A 52 9.18 -0.20 19.79
CA GLU A 52 9.57 -0.72 21.11
C GLU A 52 9.42 0.35 22.20
N ALA A 53 9.91 1.56 21.94
CA ALA A 53 9.77 2.67 22.90
C ALA A 53 8.30 3.02 23.19
N SER A 54 7.42 2.94 22.19
CA SER A 54 5.98 3.15 22.38
C SER A 54 5.34 2.06 23.22
N VAL A 55 5.69 0.78 22.96
CA VAL A 55 5.18 -0.36 23.73
C VAL A 55 5.66 -0.28 25.19
N ARG A 56 6.92 0.06 25.43
CA ARG A 56 7.44 0.23 26.80
C ARG A 56 6.69 1.31 27.56
N ARG A 57 6.43 2.47 26.94
CA ARG A 57 5.65 3.55 27.56
C ARG A 57 4.22 3.13 27.87
N ALA A 58 3.57 2.39 26.96
CA ALA A 58 2.24 1.85 27.21
C ALA A 58 2.25 0.91 28.42
N ALA A 59 3.17 -0.06 28.42
CA ALA A 59 3.31 -1.04 29.51
C ALA A 59 3.59 -0.39 30.87
N GLU A 60 4.54 0.54 30.93
CA GLU A 60 4.91 1.27 32.16
C GLU A 60 3.72 2.05 32.74
N SER A 61 2.83 2.59 31.92
CA SER A 61 1.66 3.38 32.37
C SER A 61 0.68 2.59 33.23
N VAL A 62 0.69 1.25 33.10
CA VAL A 62 -0.20 0.32 33.81
C VAL A 62 0.57 -0.70 34.65
N GLY A 63 1.88 -0.52 34.80
CA GLY A 63 2.74 -1.40 35.62
C GLY A 63 3.09 -2.74 34.96
N TRP A 64 2.99 -2.87 33.65
CA TRP A 64 3.43 -4.06 32.89
C TRP A 64 4.92 -3.95 32.51
N SER A 65 5.52 -5.09 32.24
CA SER A 65 6.85 -5.17 31.62
C SER A 65 6.74 -5.06 30.10
N GLY A 66 7.42 -4.10 29.49
CA GLY A 66 7.44 -3.96 28.02
C GLY A 66 8.00 -5.20 27.31
N ASP A 67 8.99 -5.87 27.93
CA ASP A 67 9.59 -7.11 27.42
C ASP A 67 8.58 -8.25 27.44
N ASP A 68 7.79 -8.38 28.52
CA ASP A 68 6.77 -9.41 28.63
C ASP A 68 5.63 -9.16 27.63
N VAL A 69 5.22 -7.89 27.46
CA VAL A 69 4.22 -7.51 26.45
C VAL A 69 4.63 -7.95 25.07
N LEU A 70 5.87 -7.65 24.64
CA LEU A 70 6.34 -8.00 23.30
C LEU A 70 6.49 -9.50 23.10
N ARG A 71 7.06 -10.21 24.08
CA ARG A 71 7.30 -11.68 23.98
C ARG A 71 6.01 -12.49 24.04
N ASN A 72 5.01 -12.02 24.80
CA ASN A 72 3.76 -12.70 25.00
C ASN A 72 2.60 -12.11 24.16
N ALA A 73 2.91 -11.30 23.16
CA ALA A 73 1.91 -10.84 22.22
C ALA A 73 1.51 -11.97 21.27
N ASP A 74 0.20 -12.18 21.09
CA ASP A 74 -0.37 -13.13 20.13
C ASP A 74 -0.38 -12.55 18.71
N VAL A 75 -0.63 -11.24 18.61
CA VAL A 75 -0.76 -10.54 17.35
C VAL A 75 -0.29 -9.09 17.46
N ILE A 76 0.40 -8.64 16.43
CA ILE A 76 0.70 -7.24 16.21
C ILE A 76 -0.01 -6.82 14.92
N VAL A 77 -0.88 -5.81 15.01
CA VAL A 77 -1.52 -5.15 13.86
C VAL A 77 -0.78 -3.86 13.57
N TYR A 78 -0.12 -3.79 12.44
CA TYR A 78 0.77 -2.70 12.06
C TYR A 78 0.17 -1.83 10.97
N GLY A 79 -0.11 -0.57 11.27
CA GLY A 79 -0.47 0.49 10.34
C GLY A 79 0.75 1.36 9.99
N THR A 80 0.88 1.76 8.73
CA THR A 80 1.99 2.60 8.28
C THR A 80 1.60 3.48 7.10
N THR A 81 2.11 4.72 7.09
CA THR A 81 1.99 5.64 5.94
C THR A 81 3.21 5.57 5.01
N HIS A 82 4.16 4.63 5.24
CA HIS A 82 5.45 4.59 4.55
C HIS A 82 5.30 4.44 3.03
N ALA A 83 4.45 3.51 2.58
CA ALA A 83 4.20 3.28 1.15
C ALA A 83 3.61 4.52 0.45
N THR A 84 2.58 5.14 1.04
CA THR A 84 1.94 6.35 0.50
C THR A 84 2.94 7.50 0.41
N ASN A 85 3.71 7.74 1.48
CA ASN A 85 4.72 8.80 1.52
C ASN A 85 5.84 8.56 0.49
N ALA A 86 6.27 7.32 0.29
CA ALA A 86 7.28 6.98 -0.72
C ALA A 86 6.79 7.32 -2.14
N VAL A 87 5.55 6.96 -2.48
CA VAL A 87 4.95 7.30 -3.77
C VAL A 87 4.83 8.81 -3.96
N LEU A 88 4.29 9.53 -2.96
CA LEU A 88 4.09 10.99 -3.04
C LEU A 88 5.41 11.78 -3.13
N THR A 89 6.48 11.27 -2.54
CA THR A 89 7.81 11.91 -2.55
C THR A 89 8.74 11.38 -3.64
N GLY A 90 8.29 10.40 -4.44
CA GLY A 90 9.11 9.79 -5.49
C GLY A 90 10.28 8.94 -4.97
N LYS A 91 10.26 8.54 -3.69
CA LYS A 91 11.28 7.69 -3.06
C LYS A 91 10.93 6.21 -3.22
N VAL A 92 10.83 5.78 -4.45
CA VAL A 92 10.47 4.42 -4.87
C VAL A 92 11.53 3.87 -5.82
N ALA A 93 11.52 2.57 -6.05
CA ALA A 93 12.45 1.92 -6.97
C ALA A 93 12.29 2.44 -8.40
N LYS A 94 13.41 2.56 -9.14
CA LYS A 94 13.40 2.90 -10.56
C LYS A 94 12.77 1.76 -11.35
N THR A 95 11.56 1.99 -11.83
CA THR A 95 10.71 0.97 -12.41
C THR A 95 10.55 1.14 -13.91
N ALA A 96 10.61 0.02 -14.65
CA ALA A 96 10.25 -0.05 -16.07
C ALA A 96 8.82 -0.60 -16.21
N LEU A 97 8.09 -0.12 -17.23
CA LEU A 97 6.80 -0.67 -17.63
C LEU A 97 6.93 -1.35 -19.01
N LEU A 98 6.52 -2.62 -19.10
CA LEU A 98 6.30 -3.31 -20.36
C LEU A 98 4.81 -3.26 -20.69
N THR A 99 4.46 -2.79 -21.88
CA THR A 99 3.07 -2.63 -22.32
C THR A 99 2.89 -3.09 -23.77
N THR A 100 1.66 -3.33 -24.18
CA THR A 100 1.31 -3.67 -25.56
C THR A 100 1.76 -2.57 -26.53
N ASP A 101 2.31 -2.93 -27.67
CA ASP A 101 2.70 -2.02 -28.75
C ASP A 101 1.54 -1.10 -29.15
N GLY A 102 1.82 0.23 -29.29
CA GLY A 102 0.85 1.30 -29.51
C GLY A 102 0.18 1.86 -28.24
N PHE A 103 0.51 1.36 -27.03
CA PHE A 103 -0.13 1.76 -25.77
C PHE A 103 0.81 2.37 -24.72
N ALA A 104 2.00 2.77 -25.12
CA ALA A 104 3.00 3.33 -24.21
C ALA A 104 2.58 4.66 -23.56
N ASP A 105 1.62 5.36 -24.11
CA ASP A 105 1.12 6.63 -23.59
C ASP A 105 -0.06 6.48 -22.61
N THR A 106 -0.43 5.24 -22.25
CA THR A 106 -1.54 4.95 -21.32
C THR A 106 -1.38 5.69 -19.97
N LEU A 107 -0.18 5.66 -19.39
CA LEU A 107 0.07 6.35 -18.12
C LEU A 107 0.09 7.88 -18.25
N LEU A 108 0.41 8.42 -19.42
CA LEU A 108 0.40 9.85 -19.71
C LEU A 108 -1.04 10.36 -19.96
N LEU A 109 -1.77 9.67 -20.84
CA LEU A 109 -3.12 10.05 -21.24
C LEU A 109 -4.17 9.75 -20.16
N ARG A 110 -3.89 8.75 -19.31
CA ARG A 110 -4.76 8.32 -18.21
C ARG A 110 -6.15 7.91 -18.73
N GLU A 111 -7.24 8.40 -18.10
CA GLU A 111 -8.62 8.20 -18.53
C GLU A 111 -9.18 9.45 -19.27
N GLY A 112 -8.30 10.32 -19.77
CA GLY A 112 -8.66 11.51 -20.52
C GLY A 112 -9.21 12.67 -19.69
N GLY A 113 -9.38 12.51 -18.38
CA GLY A 113 -9.82 13.59 -17.49
C GLY A 113 -8.75 14.67 -17.32
N ARG A 114 -9.16 15.93 -17.31
CA ARG A 114 -8.31 17.08 -17.03
C ARG A 114 -8.92 17.89 -15.89
N ARG A 115 -8.07 18.58 -15.13
CA ARG A 115 -8.53 19.50 -14.07
C ARG A 115 -9.37 20.63 -14.65
N ASP A 116 -8.95 21.19 -15.78
CA ASP A 116 -9.72 22.12 -16.58
C ASP A 116 -9.89 21.53 -18.00
N ALA A 117 -11.10 21.08 -18.31
CA ALA A 117 -11.43 20.45 -19.59
C ALA A 117 -11.33 21.43 -20.78
N PHE A 118 -11.40 22.75 -20.52
CA PHE A 118 -11.40 23.79 -21.55
C PHE A 118 -10.02 24.43 -21.75
N ASP A 119 -9.05 24.19 -20.83
CA ASP A 119 -7.68 24.64 -21.05
C ASP A 119 -6.90 23.67 -21.96
N SER A 120 -6.95 23.97 -23.26
CA SER A 120 -6.21 23.19 -24.26
C SER A 120 -4.69 23.34 -24.18
N LYS A 121 -4.19 24.32 -23.41
CA LYS A 121 -2.74 24.57 -23.24
C LYS A 121 -2.18 23.89 -22.00
N ALA A 122 -3.02 23.40 -21.09
CA ALA A 122 -2.58 22.67 -19.92
C ALA A 122 -1.81 21.41 -20.33
N ALA A 123 -0.57 21.31 -19.87
CA ALA A 123 0.22 20.08 -20.06
C ALA A 123 -0.43 18.91 -19.30
N TYR A 124 -0.25 17.70 -19.82
CA TYR A 124 -0.57 16.49 -19.04
C TYR A 124 0.34 16.41 -17.82
N PRO A 125 -0.20 16.01 -16.66
CA PRO A 125 0.63 15.73 -15.50
C PRO A 125 1.65 14.63 -15.82
N PRO A 126 2.85 14.64 -15.20
CA PRO A 126 3.86 13.61 -15.42
C PRO A 126 3.26 12.20 -15.21
N PRO A 127 3.55 11.23 -16.08
CA PRO A 127 3.15 9.84 -15.87
C PRO A 127 3.94 9.26 -14.69
N TYR A 128 3.38 8.22 -14.03
CA TYR A 128 4.07 7.56 -12.91
C TYR A 128 5.40 6.94 -13.35
N ILE A 129 5.39 6.18 -14.45
CA ILE A 129 6.61 5.73 -15.11
C ILE A 129 6.90 6.69 -16.27
N PRO A 130 8.10 7.32 -16.31
CA PRO A 130 8.50 8.18 -17.43
C PRO A 130 8.42 7.44 -18.77
N ARG A 131 8.04 8.17 -19.85
CA ARG A 131 7.85 7.56 -21.19
C ARG A 131 9.06 6.78 -21.68
N HIS A 132 10.29 7.22 -21.36
CA HIS A 132 11.52 6.53 -21.77
C HIS A 132 11.79 5.23 -20.99
N LEU A 133 11.06 4.96 -19.91
CA LEU A 133 11.09 3.70 -19.16
C LEU A 133 9.84 2.85 -19.42
N THR A 134 9.03 3.22 -20.42
CA THR A 134 7.89 2.44 -20.88
C THR A 134 8.25 1.82 -22.21
N PHE A 135 8.28 0.48 -22.26
CA PHE A 135 8.74 -0.33 -23.37
C PHE A 135 7.56 -1.04 -24.01
N GLU A 136 7.44 -0.89 -25.32
CA GLU A 136 6.40 -1.51 -26.12
C GLU A 136 6.82 -2.91 -26.55
N ILE A 137 5.94 -3.87 -26.33
CA ILE A 137 6.13 -5.27 -26.68
C ILE A 137 5.09 -5.66 -27.71
N THR A 138 5.53 -6.21 -28.81
CA THR A 138 4.66 -6.72 -29.86
C THR A 138 3.94 -7.98 -29.37
N GLU A 139 2.67 -7.82 -29.08
CA GLU A 139 1.74 -8.85 -28.63
C GLU A 139 0.29 -8.32 -28.75
N ARG A 140 -0.72 -9.20 -28.81
CA ARG A 140 -2.11 -8.78 -28.71
C ARG A 140 -3.03 -9.91 -28.28
N ILE A 141 -3.80 -9.68 -27.24
CA ILE A 141 -4.94 -10.49 -26.83
C ILE A 141 -6.23 -9.74 -27.21
N SER A 142 -7.25 -10.47 -27.67
CA SER A 142 -8.59 -9.93 -27.94
C SER A 142 -9.45 -9.82 -26.68
N ALA A 143 -10.60 -9.15 -26.80
CA ALA A 143 -11.59 -9.07 -25.71
C ALA A 143 -12.20 -10.45 -25.35
N GLU A 144 -12.17 -11.39 -26.27
CA GLU A 144 -12.63 -12.77 -26.11
C GLU A 144 -11.55 -13.69 -25.53
N GLY A 145 -10.29 -13.20 -25.44
CA GLY A 145 -9.15 -13.96 -24.92
C GLY A 145 -8.32 -14.66 -26.01
N ASP A 146 -8.63 -14.46 -27.28
CA ASP A 146 -7.86 -15.05 -28.37
C ASP A 146 -6.52 -14.33 -28.55
N VAL A 147 -5.48 -15.08 -28.93
CA VAL A 147 -4.19 -14.52 -29.30
C VAL A 147 -4.25 -14.01 -30.73
N LEU A 148 -4.36 -12.70 -30.90
CA LEU A 148 -4.36 -12.05 -32.23
C LEU A 148 -2.94 -11.85 -32.76
N VAL A 149 -2.00 -11.50 -31.89
CA VAL A 149 -0.58 -11.39 -32.18
C VAL A 149 0.19 -12.15 -31.11
N PRO A 150 1.00 -13.16 -31.46
CA PRO A 150 1.84 -13.85 -30.50
C PRO A 150 2.84 -12.91 -29.80
N LEU A 151 3.22 -13.24 -28.57
CA LEU A 151 4.24 -12.51 -27.84
C LEU A 151 5.59 -12.58 -28.54
N ASP A 152 6.19 -11.44 -28.83
CA ASP A 152 7.57 -11.34 -29.33
C ASP A 152 8.58 -11.53 -28.17
N GLU A 153 8.88 -12.78 -27.84
CA GLU A 153 9.85 -13.11 -26.77
C GLU A 153 11.25 -12.58 -27.06
N ALA A 154 11.65 -12.46 -28.35
CA ALA A 154 12.96 -11.93 -28.69
C ALA A 154 13.07 -10.46 -28.29
N LYS A 155 12.00 -9.68 -28.55
CA LYS A 155 11.89 -8.29 -28.10
C LYS A 155 11.86 -8.16 -26.58
N VAL A 156 11.14 -9.03 -25.87
CA VAL A 156 11.15 -9.05 -24.42
C VAL A 156 12.57 -9.30 -23.89
N ARG A 157 13.28 -10.29 -24.42
CA ARG A 157 14.66 -10.58 -24.00
C ARG A 157 15.63 -9.43 -24.29
N GLU A 158 15.51 -8.77 -25.44
CA GLU A 158 16.29 -7.58 -25.80
C GLU A 158 16.07 -6.46 -24.75
N VAL A 159 14.81 -6.15 -24.45
CA VAL A 159 14.43 -5.09 -23.50
C VAL A 159 14.94 -5.41 -22.10
N LEU A 160 14.65 -6.61 -21.58
CA LEU A 160 15.09 -7.04 -20.23
C LEU A 160 16.63 -7.05 -20.12
N GLY A 161 17.34 -7.46 -21.16
CA GLY A 161 18.81 -7.46 -21.20
C GLY A 161 19.43 -6.08 -21.01
N SER A 162 18.72 -5.01 -21.38
CA SER A 162 19.17 -3.62 -21.22
C SER A 162 18.95 -3.05 -19.80
N PHE A 163 18.14 -3.68 -18.96
CA PHE A 163 17.69 -3.10 -17.68
C PHE A 163 18.80 -2.94 -16.66
N LYS A 164 19.74 -3.86 -16.62
CA LYS A 164 20.88 -3.77 -15.71
C LYS A 164 21.73 -2.51 -15.96
N GLU A 165 21.99 -2.20 -17.23
CA GLU A 165 22.76 -1.00 -17.61
C GLU A 165 21.96 0.28 -17.34
N GLN A 166 20.64 0.21 -17.47
CA GLN A 166 19.75 1.33 -17.19
C GLN A 166 19.49 1.53 -15.68
N GLY A 167 19.97 0.62 -14.82
CA GLY A 167 19.75 0.68 -13.37
C GLY A 167 18.27 0.52 -13.01
N ILE A 168 17.52 -0.34 -13.70
CA ILE A 168 16.13 -0.68 -13.37
C ILE A 168 16.14 -1.59 -12.15
N GLU A 169 15.30 -1.27 -11.17
CA GLU A 169 15.19 -1.94 -9.86
C GLU A 169 13.89 -2.72 -9.70
N ALA A 170 12.89 -2.47 -10.55
CA ALA A 170 11.62 -3.19 -10.57
C ALA A 170 10.98 -3.17 -11.96
N VAL A 171 10.12 -4.13 -12.25
CA VAL A 171 9.43 -4.25 -13.55
C VAL A 171 7.93 -4.37 -13.35
N ALA A 172 7.15 -3.53 -14.03
CA ALA A 172 5.72 -3.69 -14.19
C ALA A 172 5.40 -4.24 -15.58
N VAL A 173 4.44 -5.16 -15.67
CA VAL A 173 3.95 -5.70 -16.94
C VAL A 173 2.47 -5.45 -17.03
N SER A 174 2.01 -4.80 -18.10
CA SER A 174 0.60 -4.49 -18.28
C SER A 174 0.21 -4.56 -19.75
N PHE A 175 -0.38 -5.70 -20.13
CA PHE A 175 -0.86 -5.93 -21.48
C PHE A 175 -2.37 -5.81 -21.59
N LEU A 176 -2.83 -5.53 -22.80
CA LEU A 176 -4.26 -5.42 -23.07
C LEU A 176 -4.93 -6.78 -22.88
N TRP A 177 -6.12 -6.75 -22.26
CA TRP A 177 -6.95 -7.93 -22.02
C TRP A 177 -6.30 -9.06 -21.21
N SER A 178 -5.18 -8.79 -20.52
CA SER A 178 -4.56 -9.76 -19.62
C SER A 178 -5.47 -10.25 -18.48
N ILE A 179 -6.54 -9.52 -18.18
CA ILE A 179 -7.59 -9.95 -17.24
C ILE A 179 -8.46 -11.08 -17.78
N ILE A 180 -8.49 -11.31 -19.08
CA ILE A 180 -9.23 -12.39 -19.74
C ILE A 180 -8.29 -13.54 -20.10
N ASN A 181 -7.10 -13.21 -20.64
CA ASN A 181 -6.05 -14.17 -20.94
C ASN A 181 -4.69 -13.60 -20.54
N ASP A 182 -4.15 -14.11 -19.46
CA ASP A 182 -2.90 -13.66 -18.84
C ASP A 182 -1.64 -14.37 -19.37
N ALA A 183 -1.78 -15.24 -20.37
CA ALA A 183 -0.69 -16.08 -20.87
C ALA A 183 0.56 -15.26 -21.25
N HIS A 184 0.41 -14.10 -21.90
CA HIS A 184 1.53 -13.25 -22.28
C HIS A 184 2.21 -12.59 -21.07
N GLU A 185 1.45 -12.07 -20.09
CA GLU A 185 2.04 -11.51 -18.85
C GLU A 185 2.77 -12.60 -18.06
N LYS A 186 2.20 -13.79 -17.90
CA LYS A 186 2.85 -14.93 -17.24
C LYS A 186 4.12 -15.37 -17.95
N ARG A 187 4.10 -15.40 -19.30
CA ARG A 187 5.30 -15.73 -20.06
C ARG A 187 6.41 -14.69 -19.88
N VAL A 188 6.06 -13.41 -19.82
CA VAL A 188 7.03 -12.35 -19.51
C VAL A 188 7.58 -12.50 -18.09
N ALA A 189 6.76 -12.90 -17.12
CA ALA A 189 7.23 -13.18 -15.76
C ALA A 189 8.29 -14.27 -15.72
N GLU A 190 8.08 -15.38 -16.46
CA GLU A 190 9.08 -16.44 -16.60
C GLU A 190 10.40 -15.91 -17.19
N LEU A 191 10.32 -15.06 -18.24
CA LEU A 191 11.49 -14.44 -18.85
C LEU A 191 12.21 -13.47 -17.91
N ILE A 192 11.47 -12.72 -17.07
CA ILE A 192 12.06 -11.87 -16.03
C ILE A 192 12.82 -12.73 -15.03
N GLN A 193 12.21 -13.80 -14.52
CA GLN A 193 12.86 -14.71 -13.57
C GLN A 193 14.12 -15.37 -14.16
N GLU A 194 14.11 -15.68 -15.47
CA GLU A 194 15.26 -16.25 -16.17
C GLU A 194 16.43 -15.26 -16.33
N ILE A 195 16.13 -13.99 -16.68
CA ILE A 195 17.13 -13.00 -17.08
C ILE A 195 17.54 -12.08 -15.92
N LEU A 196 16.60 -11.77 -15.04
CA LEU A 196 16.71 -10.79 -13.95
C LEU A 196 16.18 -11.37 -12.62
N PRO A 197 16.71 -12.50 -12.12
CA PRO A 197 16.14 -13.24 -10.97
C PRO A 197 16.04 -12.41 -9.68
N ASP A 198 16.86 -11.37 -9.54
CA ASP A 198 16.92 -10.53 -8.35
C ASP A 198 16.02 -9.28 -8.44
N ILE A 199 15.41 -9.02 -9.61
CA ILE A 199 14.56 -7.85 -9.82
C ILE A 199 13.08 -8.23 -9.61
N PRO A 200 12.40 -7.61 -8.64
CA PRO A 200 10.99 -7.85 -8.41
C PRO A 200 10.15 -7.34 -9.58
N TYR A 201 9.04 -8.00 -9.82
CA TYR A 201 8.09 -7.60 -10.84
C TYR A 201 6.65 -7.67 -10.36
N THR A 202 5.75 -7.06 -11.11
CA THR A 202 4.31 -7.10 -10.88
C THR A 202 3.59 -7.26 -12.21
N LEU A 203 2.68 -8.23 -12.27
CA LEU A 203 1.75 -8.44 -13.39
C LEU A 203 0.47 -7.65 -13.13
N SER A 204 -0.03 -6.97 -14.15
CA SER A 204 -1.18 -6.07 -14.00
C SER A 204 -2.48 -6.79 -13.67
N ASN A 205 -2.67 -8.00 -14.21
CA ASN A 205 -3.82 -8.85 -13.93
C ASN A 205 -3.87 -9.36 -12.48
N GLU A 206 -2.71 -9.49 -11.81
CA GLU A 206 -2.61 -9.87 -10.40
C GLU A 206 -2.77 -8.68 -9.46
N ALA A 207 -2.17 -7.54 -9.82
CA ALA A 207 -2.23 -6.33 -8.99
C ALA A 207 -3.64 -5.72 -8.93
N ASN A 208 -4.31 -5.59 -10.08
CA ASN A 208 -5.65 -5.01 -10.17
C ASN A 208 -6.41 -5.55 -11.40
N PRO A 209 -7.16 -6.66 -11.29
CA PRO A 209 -7.84 -7.29 -12.42
C PRO A 209 -9.08 -6.49 -12.88
N THR A 210 -8.87 -5.27 -13.38
CA THR A 210 -9.94 -4.43 -13.94
C THR A 210 -9.77 -4.23 -15.45
N ILE A 211 -10.87 -3.95 -16.15
CA ILE A 211 -10.85 -3.76 -17.60
C ILE A 211 -10.20 -2.44 -18.06
N ARG A 212 -9.99 -1.48 -17.17
CA ARG A 212 -9.41 -0.17 -17.53
C ARG A 212 -7.89 -0.23 -17.50
N GLU A 213 -7.27 -0.09 -18.66
CA GLU A 213 -5.82 -0.21 -18.87
C GLU A 213 -5.03 0.76 -17.99
N TYR A 214 -5.48 2.03 -17.91
CA TYR A 214 -4.78 3.03 -17.09
C TYR A 214 -4.70 2.62 -15.62
N ARG A 215 -5.83 2.27 -15.01
CA ARG A 215 -5.89 1.89 -13.58
C ARG A 215 -5.04 0.66 -13.30
N ARG A 216 -5.10 -0.31 -14.20
CA ARG A 216 -4.34 -1.56 -14.08
C ARG A 216 -2.84 -1.31 -14.24
N SER A 217 -2.43 -0.56 -15.27
CA SER A 217 -1.02 -0.18 -15.49
C SER A 217 -0.47 0.68 -14.35
N SER A 218 -1.28 1.62 -13.84
CA SER A 218 -0.92 2.47 -12.71
C SER A 218 -0.73 1.64 -11.44
N ALA A 219 -1.67 0.74 -11.12
CA ALA A 219 -1.57 -0.14 -9.97
C ALA A 219 -0.32 -1.04 -10.04
N ALA A 220 -0.08 -1.69 -11.20
CA ALA A 220 1.09 -2.54 -11.39
C ALA A 220 2.41 -1.76 -11.29
N SER A 221 2.46 -0.56 -11.86
CA SER A 221 3.66 0.29 -11.82
C SER A 221 3.99 0.76 -10.39
N ILE A 222 2.98 1.16 -9.63
CA ILE A 222 3.14 1.58 -8.25
C ILE A 222 3.52 0.38 -7.38
N ASP A 223 2.84 -0.75 -7.55
CA ASP A 223 3.11 -1.98 -6.81
C ASP A 223 4.56 -2.43 -7.01
N ALA A 224 4.99 -2.58 -8.27
CA ALA A 224 6.37 -2.98 -8.59
C ALA A 224 7.40 -2.04 -7.93
N SER A 225 7.17 -0.73 -8.00
CA SER A 225 8.08 0.27 -7.45
C SER A 225 8.19 0.25 -5.93
N LEU A 226 7.16 -0.23 -5.24
CA LEU A 226 7.11 -0.35 -3.79
C LEU A 226 7.74 -1.64 -3.27
N LYS A 227 7.81 -2.71 -4.06
CA LYS A 227 8.30 -4.02 -3.61
C LYS A 227 9.66 -3.97 -2.92
N PRO A 228 10.73 -3.37 -3.50
CA PRO A 228 12.03 -3.33 -2.83
C PRO A 228 11.99 -2.58 -1.49
N LEU A 229 11.31 -1.44 -1.46
CA LEU A 229 11.19 -0.60 -0.27
C LEU A 229 10.44 -1.31 0.86
N MET A 230 9.29 -1.92 0.52
CA MET A 230 8.45 -2.57 1.55
C MET A 230 9.04 -3.90 2.01
N ALA A 231 9.76 -4.62 1.13
CA ALA A 231 10.51 -5.81 1.52
C ALA A 231 11.61 -5.48 2.55
N ASP A 232 12.34 -4.39 2.36
CA ASP A 232 13.34 -3.91 3.32
C ASP A 232 12.68 -3.46 4.63
N HIS A 233 11.65 -2.62 4.55
CA HIS A 233 10.97 -2.03 5.71
C HIS A 233 10.29 -3.08 6.60
N LEU A 234 9.39 -3.88 6.02
CA LEU A 234 8.64 -4.90 6.77
C LEU A 234 9.51 -6.12 7.10
N GLY A 235 10.48 -6.45 6.24
CA GLY A 235 11.45 -7.50 6.49
C GLY A 235 12.32 -7.21 7.72
N LYS A 236 12.82 -5.98 7.84
CA LYS A 236 13.57 -5.52 9.01
C LYS A 236 12.71 -5.55 10.27
N LEU A 237 11.49 -5.00 10.19
CA LEU A 237 10.56 -5.03 11.34
C LEU A 237 10.30 -6.45 11.82
N ARG A 238 10.02 -7.39 10.90
CA ARG A 238 9.79 -8.80 11.22
C ARG A 238 11.02 -9.45 11.86
N SER A 239 12.21 -9.21 11.31
CA SER A 239 13.48 -9.73 11.86
C SER A 239 13.72 -9.20 13.26
N ASP A 240 13.56 -7.89 13.47
CA ASP A 240 13.75 -7.25 14.78
C ASP A 240 12.78 -7.81 15.83
N LEU A 241 11.52 -8.02 15.47
CA LEU A 241 10.50 -8.62 16.33
C LEU A 241 10.87 -10.06 16.71
N GLN A 242 11.31 -10.87 15.74
CA GLN A 242 11.75 -12.25 15.98
C GLN A 242 12.99 -12.32 16.90
N GLU A 243 13.99 -11.47 16.64
CA GLU A 243 15.18 -11.36 17.49
C GLU A 243 14.84 -10.95 18.92
N TYR A 244 13.79 -10.12 19.09
CA TYR A 244 13.29 -9.71 20.40
C TYR A 244 12.55 -10.84 21.14
N GLY A 245 12.11 -11.87 20.43
CA GLY A 245 11.39 -13.02 20.96
C GLY A 245 9.88 -13.01 20.72
N PHE A 246 9.38 -12.15 19.82
CA PHE A 246 7.99 -12.20 19.38
C PHE A 246 7.77 -13.43 18.50
N GLY A 247 6.78 -14.23 18.86
CA GLY A 247 6.42 -15.48 18.15
C GLY A 247 4.98 -15.51 17.62
N GLY A 248 4.27 -14.36 17.68
CA GLY A 248 2.90 -14.23 17.21
C GLY A 248 2.78 -13.83 15.74
N ASP A 249 1.58 -13.44 15.32
CA ASP A 249 1.27 -13.03 13.95
C ASP A 249 1.51 -11.52 13.75
N LEU A 250 2.27 -11.16 12.72
CA LEU A 250 2.43 -9.77 12.26
C LEU A 250 1.48 -9.51 11.10
N LEU A 251 0.39 -8.80 11.40
CA LEU A 251 -0.62 -8.39 10.42
C LEU A 251 -0.43 -6.93 10.05
N VAL A 252 -0.71 -6.58 8.80
CA VAL A 252 -0.56 -5.22 8.28
C VAL A 252 -1.91 -4.69 7.79
N VAL A 253 -2.20 -3.43 8.14
CA VAL A 253 -3.44 -2.75 7.74
C VAL A 253 -3.40 -2.39 6.26
N THR A 254 -4.51 -2.63 5.56
CA THR A 254 -4.66 -2.32 4.14
C THR A 254 -5.56 -1.10 3.89
N SER A 255 -5.55 -0.59 2.67
CA SER A 255 -6.42 0.50 2.20
C SER A 255 -7.92 0.21 2.33
N GLU A 256 -8.31 -1.06 2.36
CA GLU A 256 -9.71 -1.48 2.53
C GLU A 256 -10.15 -1.52 4.01
N GLY A 257 -9.26 -1.20 4.95
CA GLY A 257 -9.55 -1.33 6.38
C GLY A 257 -9.52 -2.79 6.87
N ALA A 258 -8.97 -3.69 6.06
CA ALA A 258 -8.69 -5.08 6.45
C ALA A 258 -7.26 -5.23 6.96
N VAL A 259 -6.95 -6.39 7.52
CA VAL A 259 -5.59 -6.77 7.90
C VAL A 259 -5.20 -8.03 7.16
N LEU A 260 -3.97 -8.07 6.68
CA LEU A 260 -3.37 -9.21 5.98
C LEU A 260 -2.06 -9.61 6.66
N ASP A 261 -1.64 -10.86 6.48
CA ASP A 261 -0.31 -11.27 6.88
C ASP A 261 0.76 -10.46 6.15
N VAL A 262 1.87 -10.19 6.84
CA VAL A 262 2.98 -9.41 6.27
C VAL A 262 3.53 -10.03 4.98
N VAL A 263 3.48 -11.35 4.83
CA VAL A 263 3.96 -12.04 3.62
C VAL A 263 3.07 -11.72 2.43
N ASP A 264 1.73 -11.78 2.62
CA ASP A 264 0.76 -11.46 1.56
C ASP A 264 0.86 -9.99 1.09
N VAL A 265 1.15 -9.09 2.04
CA VAL A 265 1.33 -7.67 1.74
C VAL A 265 2.62 -7.39 0.99
N LEU A 266 3.69 -8.15 1.25
CA LEU A 266 4.95 -8.02 0.51
C LEU A 266 4.82 -8.39 -0.96
N ASP A 267 3.92 -9.32 -1.29
CA ASP A 267 3.62 -9.66 -2.69
C ASP A 267 2.84 -8.55 -3.40
N ARG A 268 2.01 -7.79 -2.66
CA ARG A 268 1.15 -6.73 -3.21
C ARG A 268 1.17 -5.47 -2.34
N PRO A 269 2.31 -4.75 -2.24
CA PRO A 269 2.44 -3.58 -1.38
C PRO A 269 1.56 -2.38 -1.78
N VAL A 270 1.01 -2.36 -2.97
CA VAL A 270 0.00 -1.37 -3.40
C VAL A 270 -1.24 -1.35 -2.48
N LEU A 271 -1.53 -2.44 -1.79
CA LEU A 271 -2.63 -2.53 -0.82
C LEU A 271 -2.40 -1.68 0.44
N LEU A 272 -1.17 -1.21 0.68
CA LEU A 272 -0.82 -0.36 1.82
C LEU A 272 -1.10 1.13 1.58
N LEU A 273 -1.43 1.50 0.35
CA LEU A 273 -1.68 2.90 0.00
C LEU A 273 -2.91 3.42 0.74
N ASN A 274 -2.76 4.59 1.40
CA ASN A 274 -3.84 5.20 2.21
C ASN A 274 -4.39 4.29 3.33
N SER A 275 -3.59 3.34 3.85
CA SER A 275 -4.00 2.45 4.93
C SER A 275 -4.18 3.16 6.29
N GLY A 276 -3.41 4.22 6.55
CA GLY A 276 -3.54 4.99 7.80
C GLY A 276 -4.97 5.49 8.04
N PRO A 277 -5.55 6.29 7.13
CA PRO A 277 -6.90 6.82 7.30
C PRO A 277 -8.01 5.77 7.25
N SER A 278 -7.74 4.55 6.74
CA SER A 278 -8.77 3.52 6.51
C SER A 278 -9.40 2.97 7.79
N MET A 279 -8.68 3.03 8.91
CA MET A 279 -9.15 2.48 10.19
C MET A 279 -10.11 3.40 10.94
N ALA A 280 -10.00 4.71 10.75
CA ALA A 280 -10.82 5.69 11.48
C ALA A 280 -12.34 5.46 11.30
N PRO A 281 -12.89 5.27 10.08
CA PRO A 281 -14.32 5.01 9.91
C PRO A 281 -14.78 3.67 10.49
N LEU A 282 -13.92 2.66 10.56
CA LEU A 282 -14.23 1.39 11.22
C LEU A 282 -14.42 1.58 12.72
N VAL A 283 -13.54 2.38 13.34
CA VAL A 283 -13.69 2.76 14.76
C VAL A 283 -14.96 3.57 14.97
N GLY A 284 -15.27 4.50 14.07
CA GLY A 284 -16.51 5.28 14.10
C GLY A 284 -17.76 4.42 14.04
N ALA A 285 -17.78 3.42 13.17
CA ALA A 285 -18.88 2.45 13.07
C ALA A 285 -19.04 1.64 14.37
N ALA A 286 -17.94 1.19 14.96
CA ALA A 286 -17.95 0.42 16.20
C ALA A 286 -18.34 1.27 17.43
N ALA A 287 -17.94 2.54 17.46
CA ALA A 287 -18.18 3.45 18.60
C ALA A 287 -19.63 3.96 18.67
N ALA A 288 -20.35 4.00 17.55
CA ALA A 288 -21.71 4.53 17.48
C ALA A 288 -22.66 3.63 16.64
N PRO A 289 -22.82 2.35 17.00
CA PRO A 289 -23.58 1.37 16.20
C PRO A 289 -25.07 1.69 16.10
N GLU A 290 -25.61 2.47 17.06
CA GLU A 290 -27.02 2.88 17.12
C GLU A 290 -27.33 4.11 16.23
N ARG A 291 -26.34 4.68 15.55
CA ARG A 291 -26.53 5.89 14.75
C ARG A 291 -26.67 5.56 13.26
N ASP A 292 -27.66 6.18 12.62
CA ASP A 292 -27.85 6.05 11.17
C ASP A 292 -26.69 6.65 10.37
N THR A 293 -26.11 7.74 10.89
CA THR A 293 -25.00 8.44 10.24
C THR A 293 -23.97 8.86 11.27
N VAL A 294 -22.71 8.53 11.01
CA VAL A 294 -21.56 8.94 11.81
C VAL A 294 -20.56 9.66 10.91
N VAL A 295 -20.19 10.88 11.27
CA VAL A 295 -19.07 11.60 10.67
C VAL A 295 -17.85 11.37 11.55
N VAL A 296 -16.81 10.81 10.97
CA VAL A 296 -15.53 10.54 11.64
C VAL A 296 -14.52 11.58 11.18
N CYS A 297 -13.93 12.27 12.14
CA CYS A 297 -12.91 13.30 11.91
C CYS A 297 -11.62 12.87 12.60
N ASP A 298 -10.55 12.73 11.83
CA ASP A 298 -9.21 12.44 12.33
C ASP A 298 -8.27 13.61 12.02
N MET A 299 -7.76 14.25 13.06
CA MET A 299 -6.84 15.38 12.92
C MET A 299 -5.44 14.96 13.35
N GLY A 300 -4.58 14.76 12.37
CA GLY A 300 -3.15 14.55 12.59
C GLY A 300 -2.35 15.86 12.69
N GLY A 301 -1.04 15.75 12.62
CA GLY A 301 -0.15 16.93 12.61
C GLY A 301 -0.18 17.72 11.29
N THR A 302 -0.44 17.03 10.16
CA THR A 302 -0.34 17.55 8.80
C THR A 302 -1.63 17.48 8.00
N THR A 303 -2.51 16.53 8.31
CA THR A 303 -3.76 16.26 7.58
C THR A 303 -4.95 16.23 8.52
N PHE A 304 -6.10 16.55 7.97
CA PHE A 304 -7.41 16.37 8.59
C PHE A 304 -8.25 15.49 7.67
N ASP A 305 -8.57 14.30 8.15
CA ASP A 305 -9.25 13.26 7.41
C ASP A 305 -10.71 13.16 7.86
N VAL A 306 -11.62 13.16 6.91
CA VAL A 306 -13.06 13.05 7.16
C VAL A 306 -13.62 11.85 6.42
N SER A 307 -14.39 11.03 7.12
CA SER A 307 -15.10 9.89 6.54
C SER A 307 -16.53 9.81 7.04
N LEU A 308 -17.36 9.09 6.30
CA LEU A 308 -18.78 8.93 6.59
C LEU A 308 -19.11 7.45 6.73
N VAL A 309 -19.80 7.12 7.81
CA VAL A 309 -20.40 5.80 8.03
C VAL A 309 -21.91 5.97 8.01
N GLU A 310 -22.61 5.19 7.19
CA GLU A 310 -24.06 5.24 7.07
C GLU A 310 -24.65 3.87 7.37
N GLN A 311 -25.58 3.82 8.30
CA GLN A 311 -26.23 2.57 8.75
C GLN A 311 -25.24 1.47 9.15
N GLY A 312 -24.13 1.87 9.82
CA GLY A 312 -23.04 0.97 10.21
C GLY A 312 -22.15 0.50 9.08
N VAL A 313 -22.37 0.99 7.84
CA VAL A 313 -21.58 0.60 6.66
C VAL A 313 -20.50 1.64 6.38
N VAL A 314 -19.26 1.20 6.34
CA VAL A 314 -18.12 2.01 5.88
C VAL A 314 -18.12 2.05 4.35
N ARG A 315 -18.10 3.25 3.79
CA ARG A 315 -18.09 3.43 2.34
C ARG A 315 -16.70 3.12 1.76
N HIS A 316 -16.69 2.44 0.60
CA HIS A 316 -15.50 2.21 -0.19
C HIS A 316 -15.58 2.97 -1.52
N THR A 317 -14.42 3.28 -2.08
CA THR A 317 -14.28 3.94 -3.38
C THR A 317 -13.17 3.30 -4.20
N ARG A 318 -13.30 3.37 -5.52
CA ARG A 318 -12.22 3.06 -6.47
C ARG A 318 -11.63 4.32 -7.11
N GLU A 319 -12.04 5.48 -6.61
CA GLU A 319 -11.59 6.81 -7.04
C GLU A 319 -10.64 7.45 -6.00
N ALA A 320 -9.87 6.63 -5.27
CA ALA A 320 -8.85 7.10 -4.33
C ALA A 320 -7.60 7.55 -5.09
N TRP A 321 -7.39 8.86 -5.12
CA TRP A 321 -6.24 9.47 -5.75
C TRP A 321 -5.04 9.51 -4.79
N LEU A 322 -3.87 9.19 -5.32
CA LEU A 322 -2.60 9.46 -4.66
C LEU A 322 -2.12 10.84 -5.07
N GLY A 323 -2.27 11.81 -4.19
CA GLY A 323 -2.09 13.22 -4.50
C GLY A 323 -3.38 13.90 -4.97
N GLU A 324 -3.24 15.05 -5.62
CA GLU A 324 -4.36 15.87 -6.07
C GLU A 324 -5.17 15.19 -7.18
N PRO A 325 -6.52 15.21 -7.14
CA PRO A 325 -7.35 14.66 -8.21
C PRO A 325 -6.96 15.20 -9.59
N PHE A 326 -6.92 14.33 -10.59
CA PHE A 326 -6.50 14.56 -11.98
C PHE A 326 -5.01 14.92 -12.19
N VAL A 327 -4.26 15.23 -11.13
CA VAL A 327 -2.81 15.48 -11.16
C VAL A 327 -2.03 14.29 -10.61
N GLY A 328 -2.48 13.73 -9.51
CA GLY A 328 -1.93 12.53 -8.86
C GLY A 328 -2.16 11.24 -9.66
N HIS A 329 -2.05 10.11 -9.01
CA HIS A 329 -2.19 8.79 -9.63
C HIS A 329 -3.41 8.05 -9.08
N LEU A 330 -4.10 7.31 -9.95
CA LEU A 330 -5.29 6.54 -9.61
C LEU A 330 -5.03 5.06 -9.89
N THR A 331 -5.09 4.22 -8.86
CA THR A 331 -4.89 2.78 -9.02
C THR A 331 -6.17 2.04 -9.37
N GLY A 332 -7.33 2.60 -9.03
CA GLY A 332 -8.63 1.93 -9.19
C GLY A 332 -8.83 0.73 -8.24
N LEU A 333 -7.92 0.52 -7.28
CA LEU A 333 -8.13 -0.44 -6.21
C LEU A 333 -9.19 0.07 -5.25
N SER A 334 -9.91 -0.86 -4.65
CA SER A 334 -10.86 -0.53 -3.59
C SER A 334 -10.13 0.02 -2.37
N SER A 335 -10.63 1.08 -1.81
CA SER A 335 -10.14 1.64 -0.54
C SER A 335 -11.29 2.24 0.25
N VAL A 336 -11.11 2.39 1.55
CA VAL A 336 -12.06 3.14 2.38
C VAL A 336 -12.17 4.57 1.86
N ALA A 337 -13.38 5.09 1.74
CA ALA A 337 -13.64 6.44 1.26
C ALA A 337 -13.33 7.47 2.37
N VAL A 338 -12.19 8.14 2.25
CA VAL A 338 -11.75 9.19 3.15
C VAL A 338 -11.44 10.44 2.33
N SER A 339 -11.87 11.59 2.80
CA SER A 339 -11.55 12.89 2.23
C SER A 339 -10.52 13.58 3.12
N SER A 340 -9.34 13.84 2.57
CA SER A 340 -8.22 14.46 3.29
C SER A 340 -8.00 15.89 2.82
N ILE A 341 -7.75 16.79 3.78
CA ILE A 341 -7.27 18.14 3.49
C ILE A 341 -5.92 18.37 4.18
N GLY A 342 -5.04 19.15 3.53
CA GLY A 342 -3.72 19.50 4.04
C GLY A 342 -3.76 20.52 5.19
N ALA A 343 -4.60 20.30 6.20
CA ALA A 343 -4.70 21.12 7.39
C ALA A 343 -4.67 20.21 8.61
N GLY A 344 -3.84 20.50 9.60
CA GLY A 344 -3.69 19.67 10.79
C GLY A 344 -3.36 20.53 12.02
N GLY A 345 -2.97 19.90 13.12
CA GLY A 345 -2.68 20.57 14.39
C GLY A 345 -1.59 21.64 14.34
N GLY A 346 -0.75 21.65 13.29
CA GLY A 346 0.25 22.71 13.03
C GLY A 346 -0.24 23.84 12.12
N SER A 347 -1.47 23.79 11.61
CA SER A 347 -2.00 24.80 10.67
C SER A 347 -2.47 26.05 11.42
N ILE A 348 -2.17 27.22 10.87
CA ILE A 348 -2.66 28.51 11.35
C ILE A 348 -3.75 28.99 10.39
N ALA A 349 -4.98 29.06 10.87
CA ALA A 349 -6.11 29.62 10.11
C ALA A 349 -6.06 31.16 10.17
N TRP A 350 -6.24 31.82 9.04
CA TRP A 350 -6.32 33.27 8.92
C TRP A 350 -7.35 33.67 7.86
N ILE A 351 -7.85 34.88 7.96
CA ILE A 351 -8.83 35.44 7.01
C ILE A 351 -8.15 36.61 6.29
N ASP A 352 -8.25 36.59 4.96
CA ASP A 352 -7.79 37.69 4.09
C ASP A 352 -8.75 38.86 4.12
#